data_36e00dc89f8847b1c90ed3b22ec97198
#
_entry.id   36e00dc89f8847b1c90ed3b22ec97198
#
_cell.length_a   1.000
_cell.length_b   1.000
_cell.length_c   1.000
_cell.angle_alpha   90.00
_cell.angle_beta   90.00
_cell.angle_gamma   90.00
#
_symmetry.space_group_name_H-M   'P 1'
#
loop_
_entity.id
_entity.type
_entity.pdbx_description
1 polymer ?
#
loop_
_entity_poly.entity_id
_entity_poly.type
_entity_poly.pdbx_seq_one_letter_code
_entity_poly.pdbx_strand_id
1 'polypeptide(L)'
;MGNNWIDTVIKEQYQFVRLLKRTDKTEICVFRHRELGKQIVKRTLKGSGEVYFALRTLSHPNIANVYDVVKTETGVTVLEEYVDGQTVADYLQTGLYSPSGVRKVISSLCDALDLLHSHQIIHKDIKPENVMIDSNGNVKLIDFDAARIYKPFQSQDTQAIGTMGYAAPEQYGINQTDERTDIYAIGVLMNVMLTGQPPEIRLYNGRLKRVIVKCTQTIPDNRYQNVKELKRNL
;
A
#
# COMPACT_ATOMS: atom_id res chain seq x y z
N MET A 1 -10.16 31.14 6.07
CA MET A 1 -10.48 29.84 6.71
C MET A 1 -11.15 28.97 5.66
N GLY A 2 -10.44 28.06 5.04
CA GLY A 2 -11.02 27.12 4.09
C GLY A 2 -11.96 26.20 4.85
N ASN A 3 -13.25 26.32 4.59
CA ASN A 3 -14.26 25.45 5.17
C ASN A 3 -13.96 24.02 4.67
N ASN A 4 -13.46 23.14 5.54
CA ASN A 4 -13.25 21.73 5.20
C ASN A 4 -14.64 21.08 5.09
N TRP A 5 -15.22 21.14 3.89
CA TRP A 5 -16.56 20.63 3.64
C TRP A 5 -16.69 19.15 4.03
N ILE A 6 -15.59 18.37 3.96
CA ILE A 6 -15.56 16.98 4.42
C ILE A 6 -15.92 16.89 5.90
N ASP A 7 -15.36 17.76 6.74
CA ASP A 7 -15.65 17.74 8.18
C ASP A 7 -17.11 18.11 8.46
N THR A 8 -17.69 19.01 7.68
CA THR A 8 -19.11 19.37 7.78
C THR A 8 -19.99 18.17 7.42
N VAL A 9 -19.76 17.53 6.27
CA VAL A 9 -20.53 16.35 5.83
C VAL A 9 -20.38 15.19 6.80
N ILE A 10 -19.15 14.93 7.29
CA ILE A 10 -18.91 13.86 8.28
C ILE A 10 -19.71 14.11 9.55
N LYS A 11 -19.72 15.34 10.06
CA LYS A 11 -20.44 15.69 11.28
C LYS A 11 -21.97 15.53 11.13
N GLU A 12 -22.50 15.89 9.99
CA GLU A 12 -23.94 15.88 9.72
C GLU A 12 -24.47 14.48 9.37
N GLN A 13 -23.79 13.77 8.47
CA GLN A 13 -24.31 12.55 7.85
C GLN A 13 -23.72 11.26 8.39
N TYR A 14 -22.59 11.32 9.12
CA TYR A 14 -21.88 10.14 9.58
C TYR A 14 -21.80 10.10 11.11
N GLN A 15 -21.60 8.91 11.63
CA GLN A 15 -21.23 8.67 13.03
C GLN A 15 -19.85 8.03 13.09
N PHE A 16 -19.06 8.43 14.09
CA PHE A 16 -17.76 7.81 14.38
C PHE A 16 -17.97 6.35 14.79
N VAL A 17 -17.16 5.46 14.24
CA VAL A 17 -17.17 4.03 14.60
C VAL A 17 -15.94 3.69 15.45
N ARG A 18 -14.74 3.94 14.93
CA ARG A 18 -13.49 3.63 15.63
C ARG A 18 -12.29 4.39 15.06
N LEU A 19 -11.28 4.54 15.88
CA LEU A 19 -9.94 4.98 15.48
C LEU A 19 -9.15 3.75 15.01
N LEU A 20 -8.52 3.83 13.83
CA LEU A 20 -7.63 2.79 13.31
C LEU A 20 -6.17 3.08 13.65
N LYS A 21 -5.73 4.34 13.48
CA LYS A 21 -4.34 4.74 13.68
C LYS A 21 -4.28 6.20 14.12
N ARG A 22 -3.36 6.50 15.03
CA ARG A 22 -3.01 7.88 15.38
C ARG A 22 -1.51 7.98 15.61
N THR A 23 -0.89 8.90 14.91
CA THR A 23 0.52 9.28 15.07
C THR A 23 0.62 10.81 15.07
N ASP A 24 1.81 11.36 15.25
CA ASP A 24 2.02 12.80 15.16
C ASP A 24 1.76 13.37 13.75
N LYS A 25 1.75 12.52 12.72
CA LYS A 25 1.59 12.91 11.32
C LYS A 25 0.25 12.52 10.71
N THR A 26 -0.39 11.46 11.21
CA THR A 26 -1.58 10.86 10.58
C THR A 26 -2.60 10.42 11.62
N GLU A 27 -3.87 10.69 11.35
CA GLU A 27 -5.01 10.12 12.07
C GLU A 27 -5.95 9.44 11.06
N ILE A 28 -6.36 8.20 11.35
CA ILE A 28 -7.23 7.39 10.49
C ILE A 28 -8.41 6.90 11.30
N CYS A 29 -9.61 7.29 10.89
CA CYS A 29 -10.86 6.95 11.56
C CYS A 29 -11.87 6.31 10.60
N VAL A 30 -12.66 5.38 11.13
CA VAL A 30 -13.81 4.81 10.42
C VAL A 30 -15.07 5.53 10.83
N PHE A 31 -15.87 5.89 9.85
CA PHE A 31 -17.19 6.50 10.02
C PHE A 31 -18.24 5.67 9.28
N ARG A 32 -19.49 5.69 9.80
CA ARG A 32 -20.63 5.01 9.18
C ARG A 32 -21.69 6.04 8.83
N HIS A 33 -22.19 6.02 7.60
CA HIS A 33 -23.31 6.86 7.18
C HIS A 33 -24.57 6.50 7.97
N ARG A 34 -25.24 7.51 8.56
CA ARG A 34 -26.35 7.32 9.49
C ARG A 34 -27.55 6.63 8.89
N GLU A 35 -27.87 6.95 7.62
CA GLU A 35 -29.03 6.39 6.91
C GLU A 35 -28.64 5.14 6.07
N LEU A 36 -27.53 5.19 5.33
CA LEU A 36 -27.16 4.14 4.40
C LEU A 36 -26.43 2.96 5.07
N GLY A 37 -25.92 3.15 6.30
CA GLY A 37 -25.14 2.14 6.99
C GLY A 37 -23.73 1.87 6.41
N LYS A 38 -23.39 2.47 5.25
CA LYS A 38 -22.09 2.31 4.60
C LYS A 38 -20.97 2.95 5.40
N GLN A 39 -19.83 2.27 5.43
CA GLN A 39 -18.63 2.78 6.11
C GLN A 39 -17.67 3.44 5.11
N ILE A 40 -16.93 4.42 5.62
CA ILE A 40 -15.84 5.10 4.95
C ILE A 40 -14.68 5.28 5.91
N VAL A 41 -13.49 5.48 5.36
CA VAL A 41 -12.29 5.88 6.11
C VAL A 41 -12.08 7.37 5.90
N LYS A 42 -11.92 8.11 7.00
CA LYS A 42 -11.42 9.49 6.99
C LYS A 42 -9.99 9.47 7.50
N ARG A 43 -9.10 9.94 6.68
CA ARG A 43 -7.68 10.13 7.01
C ARG A 43 -7.37 11.62 7.07
N THR A 44 -6.63 12.03 8.09
CA THR A 44 -6.04 13.37 8.18
C THR A 44 -4.53 13.19 8.26
N LEU A 45 -3.79 13.83 7.38
CA LEU A 45 -2.32 13.73 7.36
C LEU A 45 -1.66 15.09 7.18
N LYS A 46 -0.50 15.28 7.80
CA LYS A 46 0.36 16.45 7.61
C LYS A 46 1.14 16.33 6.30
N GLY A 47 1.30 17.45 5.60
CA GLY A 47 2.07 17.52 4.35
C GLY A 47 1.23 17.79 3.11
N SER A 48 1.81 17.64 1.94
CA SER A 48 1.18 18.07 0.67
C SER A 48 0.00 17.19 0.22
N GLY A 49 0.00 15.92 0.60
CA GLY A 49 -0.98 14.94 0.12
C GLY A 49 -0.95 14.72 -1.40
N GLU A 50 0.15 15.05 -2.08
CA GLU A 50 0.29 15.01 -3.55
C GLU A 50 -0.17 13.67 -4.14
N VAL A 51 0.20 12.56 -3.51
CA VAL A 51 -0.19 11.22 -3.94
C VAL A 51 -1.70 11.01 -3.86
N TYR A 52 -2.34 11.46 -2.78
CA TYR A 52 -3.79 11.30 -2.62
C TYR A 52 -4.59 12.12 -3.63
N PHE A 53 -4.10 13.30 -4.03
CA PHE A 53 -4.70 14.06 -5.13
C PHE A 53 -4.62 13.32 -6.47
N ALA A 54 -3.51 12.61 -6.73
CA ALA A 54 -3.38 11.77 -7.92
C ALA A 54 -4.30 10.54 -7.82
N LEU A 55 -4.31 9.83 -6.68
CA LEU A 55 -5.14 8.66 -6.45
C LEU A 55 -6.63 8.93 -6.61
N ARG A 56 -7.12 10.14 -6.26
CA ARG A 56 -8.52 10.52 -6.44
C ARG A 56 -9.01 10.38 -7.87
N THR A 57 -8.11 10.49 -8.85
CA THR A 57 -8.45 10.36 -10.28
C THR A 57 -8.32 8.93 -10.81
N LEU A 58 -7.84 8.01 -9.99
CA LEU A 58 -7.59 6.62 -10.37
C LEU A 58 -8.65 5.71 -9.75
N SER A 59 -9.05 4.69 -10.49
CA SER A 59 -9.92 3.63 -9.98
C SER A 59 -9.41 2.28 -10.47
N HIS A 60 -9.23 1.34 -9.54
CA HIS A 60 -8.79 -0.02 -9.85
C HIS A 60 -9.35 -1.00 -8.82
N PRO A 61 -9.81 -2.21 -9.22
CA PRO A 61 -10.40 -3.17 -8.28
C PRO A 61 -9.46 -3.59 -7.14
N ASN A 62 -8.16 -3.52 -7.35
CA ASN A 62 -7.15 -3.92 -6.35
C ASN A 62 -6.49 -2.72 -5.63
N ILE A 63 -7.07 -1.53 -5.71
CA ILE A 63 -6.65 -0.34 -4.96
C ILE A 63 -7.86 0.17 -4.16
N ALA A 64 -7.67 0.51 -2.89
CA ALA A 64 -8.72 1.20 -2.14
C ALA A 64 -8.97 2.57 -2.75
N ASN A 65 -10.23 2.85 -3.11
CA ASN A 65 -10.59 4.10 -3.79
C ASN A 65 -10.39 5.31 -2.87
N VAL A 66 -9.83 6.38 -3.41
CA VAL A 66 -9.82 7.71 -2.78
C VAL A 66 -11.02 8.47 -3.34
N TYR A 67 -12.03 8.72 -2.50
CA TYR A 67 -13.26 9.40 -2.91
C TYR A 67 -13.06 10.90 -3.05
N ASP A 68 -12.36 11.52 -2.09
CA ASP A 68 -12.01 12.94 -2.17
C ASP A 68 -10.84 13.32 -1.28
N VAL A 69 -10.23 14.48 -1.59
CA VAL A 69 -9.08 15.05 -0.90
C VAL A 69 -9.26 16.56 -0.76
N VAL A 70 -9.16 17.06 0.47
CA VAL A 70 -9.26 18.50 0.77
C VAL A 70 -8.01 18.98 1.48
N LYS A 71 -7.43 20.09 1.00
CA LYS A 71 -6.33 20.77 1.70
C LYS A 71 -6.82 21.41 2.99
N THR A 72 -6.02 21.29 4.04
CA THR A 72 -6.21 21.96 5.33
C THR A 72 -5.02 22.90 5.59
N GLU A 73 -5.05 23.66 6.66
CA GLU A 73 -3.95 24.55 7.04
C GLU A 73 -2.62 23.81 7.28
N THR A 74 -2.68 22.57 7.77
CA THR A 74 -1.48 21.79 8.17
C THR A 74 -1.22 20.56 7.30
N GLY A 75 -2.11 20.29 6.32
CA GLY A 75 -1.99 19.08 5.51
C GLY A 75 -3.21 18.83 4.63
N VAL A 76 -3.72 17.60 4.66
CA VAL A 76 -4.89 17.20 3.89
C VAL A 76 -5.83 16.30 4.71
N THR A 77 -7.12 16.37 4.39
CA THR A 77 -8.12 15.38 4.77
C THR A 77 -8.52 14.58 3.55
N VAL A 78 -8.53 13.27 3.69
CA VAL A 78 -8.84 12.29 2.63
C VAL A 78 -10.03 11.45 3.03
N LEU A 79 -10.96 11.23 2.11
CA LEU A 79 -12.01 10.23 2.22
C LEU A 79 -11.66 9.02 1.36
N GLU A 80 -11.64 7.85 1.97
CA GLU A 80 -11.22 6.60 1.33
C GLU A 80 -12.30 5.52 1.49
N GLU A 81 -12.23 4.54 0.63
CA GLU A 81 -13.00 3.31 0.71
C GLU A 81 -12.69 2.59 2.03
N TYR A 82 -13.74 2.21 2.75
CA TYR A 82 -13.62 1.23 3.81
C TYR A 82 -13.65 -0.16 3.19
N VAL A 83 -12.54 -0.88 3.26
CA VAL A 83 -12.45 -2.28 2.81
C VAL A 83 -12.96 -3.17 3.93
N ASP A 84 -14.11 -3.81 3.71
CA ASP A 84 -14.67 -4.79 4.65
C ASP A 84 -13.99 -6.14 4.45
N GLY A 85 -12.95 -6.39 5.24
CA GLY A 85 -12.10 -7.57 5.10
C GLY A 85 -11.01 -7.65 6.16
N GLN A 86 -10.06 -8.53 5.92
CA GLN A 86 -8.90 -8.77 6.78
C GLN A 86 -7.61 -8.45 6.03
N THR A 87 -6.60 -8.02 6.77
CA THR A 87 -5.25 -7.85 6.20
C THR A 87 -4.57 -9.19 5.99
N VAL A 88 -3.57 -9.24 5.12
CA VAL A 88 -2.68 -10.41 5.01
C VAL A 88 -2.01 -10.70 6.35
N ALA A 89 -1.72 -9.66 7.16
CA ALA A 89 -1.18 -9.81 8.50
C ALA A 89 -2.14 -10.56 9.44
N ASP A 90 -3.44 -10.26 9.38
CA ASP A 90 -4.45 -10.97 10.19
C ASP A 90 -4.54 -12.45 9.80
N TYR A 91 -4.53 -12.75 8.49
CA TYR A 91 -4.50 -14.15 8.02
C TYR A 91 -3.26 -14.91 8.49
N LEU A 92 -2.10 -14.26 8.51
CA LEU A 92 -0.84 -14.88 8.96
C LEU A 92 -0.85 -15.25 10.45
N GLN A 93 -1.72 -14.65 11.27
CA GLN A 93 -1.90 -15.07 12.66
C GLN A 93 -2.58 -16.44 12.78
N THR A 94 -3.33 -16.85 11.78
CA THR A 94 -4.06 -18.13 11.75
C THR A 94 -3.34 -19.23 10.97
N GLY A 95 -2.36 -18.87 10.14
CA GLY A 95 -1.58 -19.84 9.35
C GLY A 95 -0.85 -19.21 8.16
N LEU A 96 -0.07 -20.05 7.48
CA LEU A 96 0.66 -19.65 6.29
C LEU A 96 -0.19 -19.83 5.03
N TYR A 97 0.12 -19.04 4.02
CA TYR A 97 -0.52 -19.19 2.72
C TYR A 97 0.01 -20.37 1.93
N SER A 98 -0.85 -21.01 1.15
CA SER A 98 -0.44 -21.94 0.11
C SER A 98 0.27 -21.20 -1.05
N PRO A 99 1.12 -21.86 -1.83
CA PRO A 99 1.74 -21.25 -3.01
C PRO A 99 0.72 -20.71 -4.02
N SER A 100 -0.44 -21.34 -4.17
CA SER A 100 -1.52 -20.85 -5.03
C SER A 100 -2.19 -19.59 -4.46
N GLY A 101 -2.39 -19.53 -3.14
CA GLY A 101 -2.89 -18.35 -2.45
C GLY A 101 -1.96 -17.14 -2.62
N VAL A 102 -0.64 -17.38 -2.44
CA VAL A 102 0.37 -16.33 -2.68
C VAL A 102 0.30 -15.81 -4.12
N ARG A 103 0.25 -16.71 -5.11
CA ARG A 103 0.15 -16.30 -6.52
C ARG A 103 -1.09 -15.43 -6.79
N LYS A 104 -2.25 -15.79 -6.21
CA LYS A 104 -3.47 -15.00 -6.36
C LYS A 104 -3.28 -13.59 -5.80
N VAL A 105 -2.79 -13.46 -4.56
CA VAL A 105 -2.57 -12.17 -3.91
C VAL A 105 -1.57 -11.33 -4.69
N ILE A 106 -0.42 -11.90 -5.02
CA ILE A 106 0.66 -11.17 -5.71
C ILE A 106 0.26 -10.77 -7.14
N SER A 107 -0.48 -11.63 -7.86
CA SER A 107 -1.03 -11.28 -9.18
C SER A 107 -1.91 -10.04 -9.12
N SER A 108 -2.81 -9.97 -8.14
CA SER A 108 -3.68 -8.79 -7.92
C SER A 108 -2.89 -7.54 -7.53
N LEU A 109 -1.84 -7.70 -6.70
CA LEU A 109 -0.94 -6.58 -6.36
C LEU A 109 -0.17 -6.09 -7.57
N CYS A 110 0.29 -6.99 -8.45
CA CYS A 110 0.95 -6.58 -9.69
C CYS A 110 0.01 -5.74 -10.59
N ASP A 111 -1.28 -6.08 -10.65
CA ASP A 111 -2.26 -5.28 -11.41
C ASP A 111 -2.46 -3.89 -10.81
N ALA A 112 -2.58 -3.80 -9.49
CA ALA A 112 -2.66 -2.53 -8.78
C ALA A 112 -1.43 -1.65 -9.02
N LEU A 113 -0.25 -2.23 -8.85
CA LEU A 113 1.02 -1.52 -9.00
C LEU A 113 1.31 -1.13 -10.45
N ASP A 114 0.87 -1.91 -11.43
CA ASP A 114 1.01 -1.54 -12.84
C ASP A 114 0.29 -0.22 -13.14
N LEU A 115 -0.92 -0.03 -12.60
CA LEU A 115 -1.62 1.25 -12.71
C LEU A 115 -0.86 2.37 -11.98
N LEU A 116 -0.43 2.14 -10.73
CA LEU A 116 0.29 3.15 -9.96
C LEU A 116 1.60 3.57 -10.64
N HIS A 117 2.41 2.60 -11.06
CA HIS A 117 3.70 2.85 -11.73
C HIS A 117 3.52 3.57 -13.07
N SER A 118 2.45 3.26 -13.84
CA SER A 118 2.13 4.00 -15.07
C SER A 118 1.81 5.48 -14.82
N HIS A 119 1.39 5.83 -13.59
CA HIS A 119 1.18 7.20 -13.13
C HIS A 119 2.36 7.72 -12.29
N GLN A 120 3.52 7.05 -12.36
CA GLN A 120 4.73 7.41 -11.62
C GLN A 120 4.55 7.41 -10.08
N ILE A 121 3.58 6.67 -9.56
CA ILE A 121 3.36 6.52 -8.12
C ILE A 121 4.06 5.26 -7.65
N ILE A 122 5.02 5.40 -6.72
CA ILE A 122 5.72 4.30 -6.04
C ILE A 122 5.13 4.18 -4.64
N HIS A 123 4.70 2.98 -4.25
CA HIS A 123 4.01 2.75 -2.98
C HIS A 123 4.94 2.80 -1.75
N LYS A 124 6.12 2.19 -1.83
CA LYS A 124 7.22 2.19 -0.86
C LYS A 124 6.95 1.49 0.49
N ASP A 125 5.74 1.02 0.76
CA ASP A 125 5.41 0.35 2.02
C ASP A 125 4.51 -0.88 1.81
N ILE A 126 4.88 -1.75 0.84
CA ILE A 126 4.17 -3.02 0.61
C ILE A 126 4.56 -4.01 1.70
N LYS A 127 3.56 -4.40 2.50
CA LYS A 127 3.69 -5.32 3.62
C LYS A 127 2.34 -5.96 3.95
N PRO A 128 2.29 -7.01 4.80
CA PRO A 128 1.06 -7.71 5.14
C PRO A 128 -0.07 -6.82 5.66
N GLU A 129 0.26 -5.77 6.44
CA GLU A 129 -0.70 -4.85 7.03
C GLU A 129 -1.38 -3.95 5.99
N ASN A 130 -0.73 -3.72 4.84
CA ASN A 130 -1.20 -2.82 3.79
C ASN A 130 -1.87 -3.54 2.62
N VAL A 131 -2.07 -4.86 2.73
CA VAL A 131 -2.78 -5.68 1.76
C VAL A 131 -3.99 -6.30 2.42
N MET A 132 -5.19 -5.93 1.97
CA MET A 132 -6.44 -6.47 2.48
C MET A 132 -7.06 -7.47 1.51
N ILE A 133 -7.82 -8.42 2.06
CA ILE A 133 -8.67 -9.33 1.30
C ILE A 133 -10.10 -9.08 1.79
N ASP A 134 -10.96 -8.60 0.90
CA ASP A 134 -12.35 -8.30 1.23
C ASP A 134 -13.20 -9.58 1.43
N SER A 135 -14.44 -9.43 1.88
CA SER A 135 -15.38 -10.52 2.11
C SER A 135 -15.71 -11.34 0.85
N ASN A 136 -15.45 -10.81 -0.34
CA ASN A 136 -15.61 -11.49 -1.62
C ASN A 136 -14.31 -12.17 -2.11
N GLY A 137 -13.21 -12.04 -1.36
CA GLY A 137 -11.90 -12.59 -1.71
C GLY A 137 -11.11 -11.75 -2.72
N ASN A 138 -11.48 -10.47 -2.92
CA ASN A 138 -10.72 -9.53 -3.73
C ASN A 138 -9.59 -8.95 -2.89
N VAL A 139 -8.44 -8.79 -3.52
CA VAL A 139 -7.25 -8.19 -2.90
C VAL A 139 -7.27 -6.68 -3.12
N LYS A 140 -7.04 -5.90 -2.08
CA LYS A 140 -6.94 -4.45 -2.14
C LYS A 140 -5.67 -3.94 -1.46
N LEU A 141 -4.92 -3.11 -2.17
CA LEU A 141 -3.79 -2.35 -1.64
C LEU A 141 -4.32 -1.09 -0.94
N ILE A 142 -3.85 -0.85 0.27
CA ILE A 142 -4.25 0.27 1.13
C ILE A 142 -3.03 1.01 1.67
N ASP A 143 -3.25 2.17 2.30
CA ASP A 143 -2.26 2.99 3.02
C ASP A 143 -1.12 3.54 2.15
N PHE A 144 -1.35 4.72 1.56
CA PHE A 144 -0.41 5.41 0.67
C PHE A 144 0.41 6.51 1.38
N ASP A 145 0.54 6.47 2.72
CA ASP A 145 1.25 7.50 3.50
C ASP A 145 2.75 7.57 3.15
N ALA A 146 3.34 6.45 2.77
CA ALA A 146 4.75 6.36 2.37
C ALA A 146 4.94 6.57 0.86
N ALA A 147 3.86 6.52 0.09
CA ALA A 147 3.92 6.60 -1.36
C ALA A 147 4.38 7.98 -1.86
N ARG A 148 4.96 8.00 -3.03
CA ARG A 148 5.42 9.23 -3.66
C ARG A 148 5.24 9.21 -5.17
N ILE A 149 5.22 10.40 -5.77
CA ILE A 149 5.32 10.58 -7.22
C ILE A 149 6.80 10.61 -7.60
N TYR A 150 7.19 9.69 -8.50
CA TYR A 150 8.55 9.64 -9.04
C TYR A 150 8.83 10.87 -9.91
N LYS A 151 9.98 11.52 -9.68
CA LYS A 151 10.41 12.70 -10.44
C LYS A 151 11.76 12.40 -11.09
N PRO A 152 11.84 12.16 -12.39
CA PRO A 152 13.05 11.66 -13.06
C PRO A 152 14.28 12.57 -12.94
N PHE A 153 14.11 13.82 -12.56
CA PHE A 153 15.22 14.79 -12.39
C PHE A 153 15.72 14.94 -10.94
N GLN A 154 15.15 14.19 -9.99
CA GLN A 154 15.63 14.17 -8.61
C GLN A 154 16.54 12.95 -8.42
N SER A 155 17.76 13.20 -7.92
CA SER A 155 18.74 12.11 -7.66
C SER A 155 18.53 11.41 -6.32
N GLN A 156 17.73 11.97 -5.41
CA GLN A 156 17.59 11.50 -4.04
C GLN A 156 16.15 11.60 -3.54
N ASP A 157 15.76 10.68 -2.67
CA ASP A 157 14.52 10.77 -1.90
C ASP A 157 14.71 11.77 -0.75
N THR A 158 13.67 12.57 -0.49
CA THR A 158 13.71 13.59 0.58
C THR A 158 13.65 13.00 1.99
N GLN A 159 13.25 11.73 2.12
CA GLN A 159 13.17 11.03 3.41
C GLN A 159 13.40 9.53 3.22
N ALA A 160 14.20 8.94 4.10
CA ALA A 160 14.27 7.49 4.24
C ALA A 160 12.94 7.02 4.87
N ILE A 161 12.08 6.37 4.10
CA ILE A 161 10.79 5.85 4.54
C ILE A 161 10.68 4.39 4.12
N GLY A 162 10.31 3.54 5.07
CA GLY A 162 10.06 2.12 4.83
C GLY A 162 9.91 1.36 6.14
N THR A 163 9.21 0.24 6.08
CA THR A 163 9.08 -0.66 7.23
C THR A 163 10.27 -1.59 7.30
N MET A 164 10.94 -1.63 8.46
CA MET A 164 12.09 -2.51 8.69
C MET A 164 11.74 -3.96 8.32
N GLY A 165 12.61 -4.62 7.56
CA GLY A 165 12.41 -5.98 7.07
C GLY A 165 11.66 -6.09 5.74
N TYR A 166 10.97 -5.04 5.26
CA TYR A 166 10.29 -4.98 3.96
C TYR A 166 10.88 -3.95 3.02
N ALA A 167 11.47 -2.90 3.57
CA ALA A 167 12.05 -1.81 2.78
C ALA A 167 13.27 -2.28 1.99
N ALA A 168 13.31 -1.89 0.72
CA ALA A 168 14.42 -2.17 -0.15
C ALA A 168 15.69 -1.42 0.29
N PRO A 169 16.91 -1.95 0.04
CA PRO A 169 18.16 -1.33 0.46
C PRO A 169 18.30 0.14 0.04
N GLU A 170 17.85 0.50 -1.17
CA GLU A 170 17.88 1.88 -1.67
C GLU A 170 16.98 2.85 -0.87
N GLN A 171 15.99 2.36 -0.11
CA GLN A 171 15.15 3.21 0.76
C GLN A 171 15.92 3.73 1.98
N TYR A 172 17.00 3.08 2.38
CA TYR A 172 17.88 3.50 3.48
C TYR A 172 19.08 4.34 2.99
N GLY A 173 19.27 4.42 1.67
CA GLY A 173 20.39 5.11 1.05
C GLY A 173 20.02 6.51 0.57
N ILE A 174 20.98 7.10 -0.15
CA ILE A 174 20.86 8.42 -0.78
C ILE A 174 20.33 8.36 -2.21
N ASN A 175 20.04 7.17 -2.73
CA ASN A 175 19.55 6.98 -4.10
C ASN A 175 18.03 7.16 -4.16
N GLN A 176 17.55 7.56 -5.32
CA GLN A 176 16.13 7.65 -5.59
C GLN A 176 15.52 6.25 -5.70
N THR A 177 14.36 6.06 -5.05
CA THR A 177 13.54 4.85 -5.23
C THR A 177 12.72 4.93 -6.51
N ASP A 178 12.53 3.79 -7.19
CA ASP A 178 11.68 3.64 -8.37
C ASP A 178 10.72 2.43 -8.22
N GLU A 179 10.05 2.05 -9.29
CA GLU A 179 9.10 0.93 -9.29
C GLU A 179 9.68 -0.41 -8.80
N ARG A 180 11.00 -0.60 -8.93
CA ARG A 180 11.71 -1.81 -8.50
C ARG A 180 11.85 -1.90 -6.98
N THR A 181 11.62 -0.81 -6.27
CA THR A 181 11.49 -0.77 -4.81
C THR A 181 10.26 -1.56 -4.34
N ASP A 182 9.12 -1.37 -5.00
CA ASP A 182 7.90 -2.13 -4.71
C ASP A 182 8.07 -3.63 -5.06
N ILE A 183 8.82 -3.94 -6.12
CA ILE A 183 9.14 -5.33 -6.50
C ILE A 183 9.95 -6.03 -5.41
N TYR A 184 10.91 -5.35 -4.78
CA TYR A 184 11.64 -5.91 -3.64
C TYR A 184 10.68 -6.25 -2.49
N ALA A 185 9.83 -5.32 -2.10
CA ALA A 185 8.86 -5.52 -1.03
C ALA A 185 7.86 -6.65 -1.32
N ILE A 186 7.43 -6.83 -2.59
CA ILE A 186 6.65 -7.99 -3.02
C ILE A 186 7.41 -9.29 -2.78
N GLY A 187 8.71 -9.35 -3.11
CA GLY A 187 9.53 -10.54 -2.87
C GLY A 187 9.58 -10.93 -1.39
N VAL A 188 9.76 -9.95 -0.51
CA VAL A 188 9.72 -10.15 0.95
C VAL A 188 8.33 -10.60 1.38
N LEU A 189 7.27 -9.94 0.92
CA LEU A 189 5.88 -10.30 1.24
C LEU A 189 5.57 -11.75 0.83
N MET A 190 5.96 -12.17 -0.37
CA MET A 190 5.80 -13.56 -0.83
C MET A 190 6.45 -14.54 0.13
N ASN A 191 7.67 -14.27 0.55
CA ASN A 191 8.41 -15.14 1.46
C ASN A 191 7.74 -15.22 2.83
N VAL A 192 7.33 -14.07 3.37
CA VAL A 192 6.63 -14.00 4.67
C VAL A 192 5.30 -14.75 4.62
N MET A 193 4.52 -14.62 3.55
CA MET A 193 3.27 -15.36 3.38
C MET A 193 3.49 -16.89 3.36
N LEU A 194 4.64 -17.37 2.85
CA LEU A 194 4.96 -18.79 2.70
C LEU A 194 5.67 -19.38 3.91
N THR A 195 6.39 -18.58 4.70
CA THR A 195 7.28 -19.08 5.76
C THR A 195 7.03 -18.45 7.13
N GLY A 196 6.29 -17.36 7.19
CA GLY A 196 6.13 -16.53 8.39
C GLY A 196 7.36 -15.69 8.72
N GLN A 197 8.41 -15.69 7.88
CA GLN A 197 9.68 -15.04 8.16
C GLN A 197 10.20 -14.29 6.91
N PRO A 198 10.95 -13.19 7.08
CA PRO A 198 11.64 -12.56 5.96
C PRO A 198 12.70 -13.47 5.34
N PRO A 199 13.08 -13.28 4.07
CA PRO A 199 13.95 -14.19 3.33
C PRO A 199 15.37 -14.31 3.89
N GLU A 200 15.86 -13.30 4.62
CA GLU A 200 17.16 -13.31 5.30
C GLU A 200 17.20 -14.30 6.47
N ILE A 201 16.04 -14.55 7.10
CA ILE A 201 15.92 -15.51 8.21
C ILE A 201 15.57 -16.89 7.69
N ARG A 202 14.58 -16.99 6.81
CA ARG A 202 14.14 -18.27 6.26
C ARG A 202 13.63 -18.10 4.83
N LEU A 203 14.44 -18.49 3.87
CA LEU A 203 14.04 -18.48 2.47
C LEU A 203 13.14 -19.68 2.15
N TYR A 204 11.99 -19.40 1.52
CA TYR A 204 11.09 -20.43 1.02
C TYR A 204 11.78 -21.38 0.02
N ASN A 205 11.61 -22.70 0.21
CA ASN A 205 12.22 -23.71 -0.66
C ASN A 205 11.16 -24.47 -1.47
N GLY A 206 10.62 -23.84 -2.50
CA GLY A 206 9.63 -24.42 -3.41
C GLY A 206 9.59 -23.66 -4.73
N ARG A 207 8.54 -23.86 -5.52
CA ARG A 207 8.45 -23.34 -6.91
C ARG A 207 8.61 -21.82 -7.02
N LEU A 208 8.19 -21.05 -6.00
CA LEU A 208 8.31 -19.58 -5.98
C LEU A 208 9.69 -19.07 -5.51
N LYS A 209 10.61 -19.96 -5.07
CA LYS A 209 11.95 -19.57 -4.58
C LYS A 209 12.70 -18.66 -5.57
N ARG A 210 12.71 -19.03 -6.86
CA ARG A 210 13.43 -18.27 -7.88
C ARG A 210 12.87 -16.86 -8.06
N VAL A 211 11.55 -16.73 -7.98
CA VAL A 211 10.87 -15.43 -8.07
C VAL A 211 11.23 -14.56 -6.87
N ILE A 212 11.12 -15.11 -5.65
CA ILE A 212 11.48 -14.41 -4.40
C ILE A 212 12.93 -13.92 -4.47
N VAL A 213 13.87 -14.81 -4.78
CA VAL A 213 15.31 -14.47 -4.86
C VAL A 213 15.57 -13.37 -5.91
N LYS A 214 14.91 -13.40 -7.07
CA LYS A 214 15.07 -12.37 -8.08
C LYS A 214 14.47 -11.03 -7.63
N CYS A 215 13.31 -11.02 -6.99
CA CYS A 215 12.71 -9.81 -6.44
C CYS A 215 13.60 -9.16 -5.38
N THR A 216 14.21 -9.94 -4.49
CA THR A 216 14.96 -9.47 -3.31
C THR A 216 16.45 -9.25 -3.57
N GLN A 217 16.87 -9.11 -4.84
CA GLN A 217 18.25 -8.72 -5.14
C GLN A 217 18.57 -7.34 -4.59
N THR A 218 19.75 -7.17 -4.02
CA THR A 218 20.21 -5.90 -3.43
C THR A 218 20.26 -4.79 -4.48
N ILE A 219 20.77 -5.11 -5.67
CA ILE A 219 20.89 -4.17 -6.80
C ILE A 219 19.58 -4.18 -7.59
N PRO A 220 18.89 -3.03 -7.76
CA PRO A 220 17.63 -2.96 -8.49
C PRO A 220 17.69 -3.50 -9.92
N ASP A 221 18.79 -3.30 -10.63
CA ASP A 221 18.97 -3.79 -12.01
C ASP A 221 18.95 -5.32 -12.13
N ASN A 222 19.22 -6.04 -11.05
CA ASN A 222 19.16 -7.50 -10.99
C ASN A 222 17.76 -8.05 -10.68
N ARG A 223 16.80 -7.18 -10.35
CA ARG A 223 15.40 -7.56 -10.09
C ARG A 223 14.62 -7.70 -11.41
N TYR A 224 13.35 -8.04 -11.31
CA TYR A 224 12.41 -7.77 -12.40
C TYR A 224 12.34 -6.26 -12.62
N GLN A 225 12.23 -5.83 -13.88
CA GLN A 225 12.29 -4.40 -14.20
C GLN A 225 10.91 -3.72 -14.10
N ASN A 226 9.84 -4.50 -14.10
CA ASN A 226 8.47 -4.03 -13.87
C ASN A 226 7.60 -5.17 -13.33
N VAL A 227 6.43 -4.81 -12.78
CA VAL A 227 5.50 -5.79 -12.19
C VAL A 227 4.85 -6.72 -13.22
N LYS A 228 4.78 -6.33 -14.51
CA LYS A 228 4.30 -7.22 -15.57
C LYS A 228 5.27 -8.38 -15.81
N GLU A 229 6.58 -8.09 -15.79
CA GLU A 229 7.61 -9.13 -15.89
C GLU A 229 7.52 -10.08 -14.68
N LEU A 230 7.41 -9.54 -13.46
CA LEU A 230 7.22 -10.34 -12.26
C LEU A 230 5.98 -11.22 -12.37
N LYS A 231 4.82 -10.67 -12.72
CA LYS A 231 3.55 -11.39 -12.82
C LYS A 231 3.61 -12.59 -13.78
N ARG A 232 4.29 -12.46 -14.91
CA ARG A 232 4.47 -13.59 -15.88
C ARG A 232 5.29 -14.74 -15.33
N ASN A 233 6.05 -14.53 -14.25
CA ASN A 233 6.95 -15.53 -13.66
C ASN A 233 6.37 -16.15 -12.36
N LEU A 234 5.14 -15.78 -11.97
CA LEU A 234 4.45 -16.36 -10.80
C LEU A 234 3.99 -17.85 -11.04
#